data_2204f7a6b573bb176bdb62f14dd98b26
#
_entry.id   2204f7a6b573bb176bdb62f14dd98b26
#
_cell.length_a   1.000
_cell.length_b   1.000
_cell.length_c   1.000
_cell.angle_alpha   90.00
_cell.angle_beta   90.00
_cell.angle_gamma   90.00
#
_symmetry.space_group_name_H-M   'P 1'
#
loop_
_entity.id
_entity.type
_entity.pdbx_description
1 polymer ?
#
loop_
_entity_poly.entity_id
_entity_poly.type
_entity_poly.pdbx_seq_one_letter_code
_entity_poly.pdbx_strand_id
1 'polypeptide(L)'
;MRYAAIDIGSNAVRLLIKDIDDTNAADHQQERIAYYRVPLRLGGEVFERGKLSKAKSKSLVKVMMAFRHLIDVQEVEAFRAVATSALRSAKNRDDIIASVFRKSDIKIECLSGEEEAGLIFQNFNNASRKFNRDLLCIDV
;
A
#
# COMPACT_ATOMS: atom_id res chain seq x y z
N MET A 1 -1.84 -4.48 -19.30
CA MET A 1 -1.33 -5.29 -18.16
C MET A 1 -1.82 -4.70 -16.85
N ARG A 2 -2.37 -5.54 -15.96
CA ARG A 2 -2.92 -5.05 -14.68
C ARG A 2 -1.94 -5.22 -13.54
N TYR A 3 -1.72 -4.14 -12.81
CA TYR A 3 -0.86 -4.11 -11.64
C TYR A 3 -1.62 -3.59 -10.43
N ALA A 4 -1.25 -4.06 -9.24
CA ALA A 4 -1.85 -3.57 -8.01
C ALA A 4 -0.80 -3.12 -7.00
N ALA A 5 -1.20 -2.15 -6.18
CA ALA A 5 -0.45 -1.70 -5.03
C ALA A 5 -1.35 -1.72 -3.79
N ILE A 6 -0.84 -2.30 -2.71
CA ILE A 6 -1.47 -2.25 -1.39
C ILE A 6 -0.61 -1.35 -0.49
N ASP A 7 -1.25 -0.35 0.11
CA ASP A 7 -0.66 0.55 1.08
C ASP A 7 -1.31 0.34 2.46
N ILE A 8 -0.53 -0.09 3.44
CA ILE A 8 -0.97 -0.29 4.82
C ILE A 8 -0.49 0.91 5.65
N GLY A 9 -1.28 1.98 5.61
CA GLY A 9 -1.01 3.21 6.34
C GLY A 9 -1.56 3.21 7.77
N SER A 10 -1.24 4.26 8.52
CA SER A 10 -1.69 4.45 9.90
C SER A 10 -3.20 4.62 10.04
N ASN A 11 -3.86 5.26 9.08
CA ASN A 11 -5.29 5.53 9.11
C ASN A 11 -6.13 4.51 8.33
N ALA A 12 -5.63 4.08 7.18
CA ALA A 12 -6.38 3.21 6.28
C ALA A 12 -5.44 2.26 5.55
N VAL A 13 -6.00 1.12 5.15
CA VAL A 13 -5.39 0.22 4.17
C VAL A 13 -6.03 0.48 2.82
N ARG A 14 -5.21 0.58 1.78
CA ARG A 14 -5.65 0.93 0.44
C ARG A 14 -5.22 -0.14 -0.56
N LEU A 15 -6.06 -0.41 -1.54
CA LEU A 15 -5.73 -1.20 -2.72
C LEU A 15 -6.01 -0.36 -3.96
N LEU A 16 -5.02 -0.19 -4.79
CA LEU A 16 -5.12 0.46 -6.10
C LEU A 16 -4.81 -0.58 -7.17
N ILE A 17 -5.70 -0.70 -8.16
CA ILE A 17 -5.50 -1.54 -9.35
C ILE A 17 -5.49 -0.63 -10.57
N LYS A 18 -4.46 -0.75 -11.40
CA LYS A 18 -4.32 -0.02 -12.66
C LYS A 18 -4.10 -0.96 -13.82
N ASP A 19 -4.64 -0.60 -14.96
CA ASP A 19 -4.22 -1.14 -16.26
C ASP A 19 -3.16 -0.20 -16.85
N ILE A 20 -2.03 -0.76 -17.28
CA ILE A 20 -0.92 -0.03 -17.86
C ILE A 20 -0.70 -0.57 -19.27
N ASP A 21 -0.90 0.28 -20.26
CA ASP A 21 -0.60 -0.05 -21.66
C ASP A 21 0.88 0.26 -21.95
N ASP A 22 1.69 -0.79 -22.04
CA ASP A 22 3.12 -0.69 -22.33
C ASP A 22 3.41 -0.59 -23.84
N THR A 23 2.39 -0.61 -24.70
CA THR A 23 2.59 -0.62 -26.16
C THR A 23 2.99 0.73 -26.74
N ASN A 24 2.82 1.83 -26.00
CA ASN A 24 3.17 3.19 -26.40
C ASN A 24 4.18 3.80 -25.43
N ALA A 25 5.46 3.69 -25.73
CA ALA A 25 6.56 4.23 -24.91
C ALA A 25 6.52 5.77 -24.73
N ALA A 26 5.72 6.51 -25.51
CA ALA A 26 5.58 7.96 -25.43
C ALA A 26 4.42 8.44 -24.55
N ASP A 27 3.42 7.61 -24.33
CA ASP A 27 2.22 7.99 -23.55
C ASP A 27 1.69 6.75 -22.80
N HIS A 28 2.33 6.43 -21.66
CA HIS A 28 1.84 5.37 -20.79
C HIS A 28 0.44 5.74 -20.27
N GLN A 29 -0.58 5.37 -21.03
CA GLN A 29 -1.96 5.51 -20.56
C GLN A 29 -2.16 4.55 -19.38
N GLN A 30 -2.31 5.14 -18.20
CA GLN A 30 -2.61 4.40 -16.98
C GLN A 30 -4.09 4.60 -16.65
N GLU A 31 -4.87 3.56 -16.81
CA GLU A 31 -6.26 3.58 -16.38
C GLU A 31 -6.40 3.00 -14.98
N ARG A 32 -7.09 3.75 -14.11
CA ARG A 32 -7.42 3.25 -12.77
C ARG A 32 -8.66 2.35 -12.86
N ILE A 33 -8.45 1.05 -12.71
CA ILE A 33 -9.52 0.04 -12.73
C ILE A 33 -10.30 0.05 -11.42
N ALA A 34 -9.61 0.07 -10.26
CA ALA A 34 -10.26 0.05 -8.96
C ALA A 34 -9.42 0.74 -7.89
N TYR A 35 -10.11 1.32 -6.91
CA TYR A 35 -9.50 1.86 -5.71
C TYR A 35 -10.38 1.57 -4.49
N TYR A 36 -9.81 0.89 -3.52
CA TYR A 36 -10.47 0.55 -2.27
C TYR A 36 -9.72 1.18 -1.10
N ARG A 37 -10.45 1.73 -0.16
CA ARG A 37 -9.91 2.32 1.07
C ARG A 37 -10.69 1.80 2.27
N VAL A 38 -10.00 1.10 3.17
CA VAL A 38 -10.58 0.54 4.39
C VAL A 38 -9.99 1.24 5.62
N PRO A 39 -10.77 2.03 6.37
CA PRO A 39 -10.28 2.80 7.51
C PRO A 39 -10.10 1.90 8.75
N LEU A 40 -8.93 1.32 8.93
CA LEU A 40 -8.61 0.48 10.10
C LEU A 40 -8.06 1.28 11.29
N ARG A 41 -7.48 2.47 11.06
CA ARG A 41 -6.90 3.34 12.10
C ARG A 41 -5.88 2.60 12.99
N LEU A 42 -4.92 1.93 12.35
CA LEU A 42 -3.89 1.13 13.03
C LEU A 42 -2.99 2.01 13.92
N GLY A 43 -2.71 3.24 13.47
CA GLY A 43 -1.85 4.18 14.18
C GLY A 43 -2.33 4.51 15.60
N GLY A 44 -3.62 4.64 15.80
CA GLY A 44 -4.17 4.96 17.13
C GLY A 44 -3.72 3.99 18.22
N GLU A 45 -3.79 2.67 17.96
CA GLU A 45 -3.35 1.66 18.94
C GLU A 45 -1.83 1.56 19.05
N VAL A 46 -1.12 1.63 17.90
CA VAL A 46 0.33 1.45 17.90
C VAL A 46 1.05 2.62 18.56
N PHE A 47 0.63 3.85 18.30
CA PHE A 47 1.26 5.04 18.87
C PHE A 47 0.95 5.18 20.37
N GLU A 48 -0.22 4.69 20.81
CA GLU A 48 -0.60 4.70 22.24
C GLU A 48 0.00 3.51 23.00
N ARG A 49 -0.03 2.29 22.43
CA ARG A 49 0.26 1.04 23.16
C ARG A 49 1.51 0.30 22.65
N GLY A 50 2.11 0.78 21.57
CA GLY A 50 3.28 0.15 20.94
C GLY A 50 2.99 -1.16 20.19
N LYS A 51 1.73 -1.58 20.07
CA LYS A 51 1.33 -2.83 19.41
C LYS A 51 -0.14 -2.78 18.96
N LEU A 52 -0.49 -3.63 17.99
CA LEU A 52 -1.89 -3.84 17.59
C LEU A 52 -2.57 -4.86 18.51
N SER A 53 -3.83 -4.61 18.84
CA SER A 53 -4.68 -5.58 19.51
C SER A 53 -4.96 -6.80 18.64
N LYS A 54 -5.38 -7.92 19.27
CA LYS A 54 -5.82 -9.10 18.53
C LYS A 54 -6.99 -8.80 17.59
N ALA A 55 -7.90 -7.91 17.99
CA ALA A 55 -9.05 -7.50 17.19
C ALA A 55 -8.59 -6.75 15.91
N LYS A 56 -7.71 -5.77 16.06
CA LYS A 56 -7.16 -5.01 14.92
C LYS A 56 -6.33 -5.89 13.99
N SER A 57 -5.49 -6.76 14.55
CA SER A 57 -4.71 -7.72 13.76
C SER A 57 -5.62 -8.64 12.95
N LYS A 58 -6.69 -9.18 13.53
CA LYS A 58 -7.69 -9.98 12.81
C LYS A 58 -8.40 -9.17 11.72
N SER A 59 -8.73 -7.91 11.98
CA SER A 59 -9.35 -7.02 10.98
C SER A 59 -8.41 -6.77 9.80
N LEU A 60 -7.13 -6.51 10.06
CA LEU A 60 -6.13 -6.36 9.00
C LEU A 60 -6.03 -7.63 8.15
N VAL A 61 -5.93 -8.81 8.77
CA VAL A 61 -5.89 -10.09 8.06
C VAL A 61 -7.12 -10.26 7.15
N LYS A 62 -8.33 -9.96 7.65
CA LYS A 62 -9.56 -10.07 6.84
C LYS A 62 -9.56 -9.10 5.64
N VAL A 63 -9.08 -7.88 5.82
CA VAL A 63 -8.95 -6.90 4.73
C VAL A 63 -7.97 -7.41 3.69
N MET A 64 -6.82 -7.95 4.11
CA MET A 64 -5.83 -8.49 3.17
C MET A 64 -6.36 -9.71 2.41
N MET A 65 -7.14 -10.59 3.05
CA MET A 65 -7.83 -11.69 2.36
C MET A 65 -8.83 -11.16 1.32
N ALA A 66 -9.62 -10.15 1.66
CA ALA A 66 -10.55 -9.52 0.72
C ALA A 66 -9.80 -8.89 -0.48
N PHE A 67 -8.67 -8.21 -0.21
CA PHE A 67 -7.84 -7.64 -1.28
C PHE A 67 -7.23 -8.73 -2.16
N ARG A 68 -6.84 -9.87 -1.61
CA ARG A 68 -6.37 -11.01 -2.42
C ARG A 68 -7.44 -11.47 -3.39
N HIS A 69 -8.68 -11.66 -2.93
CA HIS A 69 -9.78 -12.04 -3.81
C HIS A 69 -10.06 -10.98 -4.90
N LEU A 70 -9.97 -9.70 -4.58
CA LEU A 70 -10.12 -8.63 -5.58
C LEU A 70 -9.01 -8.65 -6.62
N ILE A 71 -7.77 -8.89 -6.21
CA ILE A 71 -6.60 -9.05 -7.09
C ILE A 71 -6.82 -10.23 -8.04
N ASP A 72 -7.28 -11.36 -7.52
CA ASP A 72 -7.52 -12.57 -8.31
C ASP A 72 -8.68 -12.36 -9.32
N VAL A 73 -9.80 -11.77 -8.89
CA VAL A 73 -10.96 -11.48 -9.76
C VAL A 73 -10.60 -10.49 -10.88
N GLN A 74 -9.70 -9.54 -10.58
CA GLN A 74 -9.25 -8.55 -11.57
C GLN A 74 -8.09 -9.06 -12.45
N GLU A 75 -7.68 -10.30 -12.29
CA GLU A 75 -6.60 -10.93 -13.09
C GLU A 75 -5.32 -10.07 -13.09
N VAL A 76 -4.94 -9.59 -11.88
CA VAL A 76 -3.75 -8.76 -11.70
C VAL A 76 -2.49 -9.61 -11.91
N GLU A 77 -1.60 -9.17 -12.80
CA GLU A 77 -0.38 -9.90 -13.16
C GLU A 77 0.70 -9.82 -12.06
N ALA A 78 0.85 -8.65 -11.47
CA ALA A 78 1.77 -8.46 -10.36
C ALA A 78 1.26 -7.41 -9.37
N PHE A 79 1.58 -7.60 -8.10
CA PHE A 79 1.24 -6.66 -7.05
C PHE A 79 2.35 -6.52 -6.01
N ARG A 80 2.34 -5.40 -5.31
CA ARG A 80 3.22 -5.12 -4.17
C ARG A 80 2.40 -4.62 -3.00
N ALA A 81 2.72 -5.10 -1.79
CA ALA A 81 2.10 -4.64 -0.55
C ALA A 81 3.16 -4.04 0.37
N VAL A 82 2.97 -2.79 0.73
CA VAL A 82 3.88 -2.04 1.60
C VAL A 82 3.18 -1.57 2.87
N ALA A 83 3.92 -1.51 3.95
CA ALA A 83 3.45 -0.97 5.22
C ALA A 83 4.38 0.14 5.68
N THR A 84 3.79 1.20 6.22
CA THR A 84 4.48 2.38 6.68
C THR A 84 4.47 2.50 8.21
N SER A 85 4.49 3.69 8.75
CA SER A 85 4.79 4.03 10.14
C SER A 85 4.08 3.17 11.21
N ALA A 86 2.77 2.94 11.10
CA ALA A 86 2.04 2.21 12.15
C ALA A 86 2.50 0.75 12.26
N LEU A 87 2.44 -0.02 11.17
CA LEU A 87 2.83 -1.43 11.23
C LEU A 87 4.33 -1.58 11.46
N ARG A 88 5.16 -0.71 10.85
CA ARG A 88 6.60 -0.66 11.06
C ARG A 88 6.98 -0.54 12.54
N SER A 89 6.26 0.30 13.29
CA SER A 89 6.53 0.57 14.71
C SER A 89 5.87 -0.42 15.68
N ALA A 90 5.00 -1.29 15.20
CA ALA A 90 4.30 -2.24 16.06
C ALA A 90 5.25 -3.34 16.57
N LYS A 91 5.32 -3.54 17.88
CA LYS A 91 6.16 -4.60 18.52
C LYS A 91 5.79 -6.01 18.07
N ASN A 92 4.56 -6.24 17.67
CA ASN A 92 4.04 -7.52 17.21
C ASN A 92 3.87 -7.59 15.68
N ARG A 93 4.59 -6.73 14.92
CA ARG A 93 4.49 -6.65 13.46
C ARG A 93 4.81 -7.97 12.76
N ASP A 94 5.83 -8.69 13.22
CA ASP A 94 6.30 -9.91 12.55
C ASP A 94 5.26 -11.03 12.64
N ASP A 95 4.59 -11.18 13.77
CA ASP A 95 3.46 -12.11 13.94
C ASP A 95 2.27 -11.75 13.05
N ILE A 96 2.02 -10.45 12.89
CA ILE A 96 0.94 -9.94 12.04
C ILE A 96 1.25 -10.20 10.57
N ILE A 97 2.46 -9.87 10.11
CA ILE A 97 2.93 -10.11 8.74
C ILE A 97 2.87 -11.61 8.41
N ALA A 98 3.35 -12.45 9.30
CA ALA A 98 3.28 -13.90 9.14
C ALA A 98 1.83 -14.41 9.07
N SER A 99 0.93 -13.84 9.88
CA SER A 99 -0.48 -14.20 9.86
C SER A 99 -1.18 -13.76 8.58
N VAL A 100 -0.87 -12.57 8.06
CA VAL A 100 -1.37 -12.08 6.78
C VAL A 100 -0.89 -12.99 5.65
N PHE A 101 0.41 -13.24 5.57
CA PHE A 101 0.97 -14.10 4.53
C PHE A 101 0.31 -15.48 4.52
N ARG A 102 0.22 -16.14 5.67
CA ARG A 102 -0.38 -17.48 5.79
C ARG A 102 -1.85 -17.52 5.34
N LYS A 103 -2.61 -16.43 5.49
CA LYS A 103 -4.05 -16.39 5.21
C LYS A 103 -4.41 -15.82 3.84
N SER A 104 -3.58 -14.96 3.27
CA SER A 104 -3.86 -14.25 2.03
C SER A 104 -2.80 -14.46 0.94
N ASP A 105 -1.68 -15.10 1.26
CA ASP A 105 -0.52 -15.21 0.37
C ASP A 105 0.02 -13.84 -0.11
N ILE A 106 -0.22 -12.79 0.70
CA ILE A 106 0.30 -11.44 0.44
C ILE A 106 1.51 -11.20 1.33
N LYS A 107 2.67 -11.01 0.71
CA LYS A 107 3.89 -10.61 1.39
C LYS A 107 3.91 -9.11 1.63
N ILE A 108 3.96 -8.69 2.89
CA ILE A 108 4.05 -7.28 3.27
C ILE A 108 5.52 -6.90 3.46
N GLU A 109 5.92 -5.79 2.83
CA GLU A 109 7.22 -5.15 3.01
C GLU A 109 7.06 -3.91 3.90
N CYS A 110 7.77 -3.86 5.03
CA CYS A 110 7.80 -2.66 5.87
C CYS A 110 8.86 -1.70 5.34
N LEU A 111 8.43 -0.54 4.84
CA LEU A 111 9.33 0.49 4.35
C LEU A 111 9.95 1.28 5.50
N SER A 112 11.23 1.61 5.40
CA SER A 112 11.85 2.64 6.24
C SER A 112 11.27 4.02 5.88
N GLY A 113 11.50 5.03 6.75
CA GLY A 113 11.08 6.41 6.44
C GLY A 113 11.77 6.97 5.20
N GLU A 114 13.02 6.58 4.96
CA GLU A 114 13.80 6.99 3.78
C GLU A 114 13.25 6.36 2.49
N GLU A 115 12.91 5.06 2.53
CA GLU A 115 12.30 4.37 1.39
C GLU A 115 10.92 4.94 1.06
N GLU A 116 10.10 5.23 2.08
CA GLU A 116 8.79 5.87 1.93
C GLU A 116 8.92 7.24 1.28
N ALA A 117 9.83 8.10 1.80
CA ALA A 117 10.13 9.41 1.23
C ALA A 117 10.67 9.31 -0.21
N GLY A 118 11.52 8.32 -0.50
CA GLY A 118 12.04 8.05 -1.84
C GLY A 118 10.95 7.72 -2.85
N LEU A 119 9.96 6.91 -2.48
CA LEU A 119 8.82 6.56 -3.35
C LEU A 119 7.93 7.80 -3.62
N ILE A 120 7.67 8.62 -2.60
CA ILE A 120 6.92 9.87 -2.74
C ILE A 120 7.66 10.80 -3.69
N PHE A 121 8.96 10.98 -3.50
CA PHE A 121 9.80 11.83 -4.34
C PHE A 121 9.85 11.38 -5.81
N GLN A 122 9.93 10.07 -6.07
CA GLN A 122 9.90 9.53 -7.44
C GLN A 122 8.57 9.82 -8.13
N ASN A 123 7.45 9.63 -7.45
CA ASN A 123 6.12 9.94 -7.99
C ASN A 123 5.98 11.44 -8.28
N PHE A 124 6.54 12.26 -7.41
CA PHE A 124 6.56 13.71 -7.55
C PHE A 124 7.40 14.18 -8.73
N ASN A 125 8.63 13.65 -8.90
CA ASN A 125 9.49 13.94 -10.05
C ASN A 125 8.84 13.57 -11.38
N ASN A 126 8.13 12.44 -11.43
CA ASN A 126 7.39 12.05 -12.63
C ASN A 126 6.24 13.01 -12.95
N ALA A 127 5.58 13.55 -11.93
CA ALA A 127 4.55 14.57 -12.08
C ALA A 127 5.13 15.94 -12.49
N SER A 128 6.26 16.36 -11.87
CA SER A 128 6.90 17.65 -12.16
C SER A 128 7.43 17.75 -13.59
N ARG A 129 7.97 16.64 -14.12
CA ARG A 129 8.41 16.58 -15.53
C ARG A 129 7.28 16.87 -16.52
N LYS A 130 6.03 16.47 -16.19
CA LYS A 130 4.85 16.79 -17.02
C LYS A 130 4.49 18.27 -17.01
N PHE A 131 4.81 19.00 -15.95
CA PHE A 131 4.39 20.39 -15.78
C PHE A 131 5.50 21.44 -16.04
N ASN A 132 6.75 21.00 -16.21
CA ASN A 132 7.93 21.88 -16.41
C ASN A 132 7.99 23.03 -15.38
N ARG A 133 7.73 22.73 -14.10
CA ARG A 133 7.71 23.68 -12.98
C ARG A 133 8.40 23.08 -11.77
N ASP A 134 9.05 23.94 -10.98
CA ASP A 134 9.55 23.58 -9.67
C ASP A 134 8.37 23.39 -8.72
N LEU A 135 8.28 22.23 -8.10
CA LEU A 135 7.20 21.86 -7.18
C LEU A 135 7.79 21.58 -5.80
N LEU A 136 7.13 22.04 -4.74
CA LEU A 136 7.45 21.69 -3.36
C LEU A 136 6.48 20.59 -2.89
N CYS A 137 7.03 19.44 -2.47
CA CYS A 137 6.24 18.38 -1.86
C CYS A 137 6.33 18.47 -0.34
N ILE A 138 5.21 18.62 0.33
CA ILE A 138 5.11 18.55 1.79
C ILE A 138 4.18 17.39 2.09
N ASP A 139 4.73 16.33 2.71
CA ASP A 139 3.96 15.21 3.25
C ASP A 139 3.79 15.40 4.76
N VAL A 140 2.56 15.36 5.24
CA VAL A 140 2.20 15.62 6.65
C VAL A 140 1.53 14.40 7.24
#